data_6dc110e4f030e98a4e4572f7633d8e5f
#
_entry.id   6dc110e4f030e98a4e4572f7633d8e5f
#
_cell.length_a   1.000
_cell.length_b   1.000
_cell.length_c   1.000
_cell.angle_alpha   90.00
_cell.angle_beta   90.00
_cell.angle_gamma   90.00
#
_symmetry.space_group_name_H-M   'P 1'
#
loop_
_entity.id
_entity.type
_entity.pdbx_description
1 polymer ?
#
loop_
_entity_poly.entity_id
_entity_poly.type
_entity_poly.pdbx_seq_one_letter_code
_entity_poly.pdbx_strand_id
1 'polypeptide(L)'
;MNFLMMAAHDTITSSVTSMIWLLAKNPEWQEKLREECLAIAPAGTDISVDQLDRFELAEYAFKEALRMIPPVPSIPRRAIKNFEFMGYHIPKGTAVSISPAYVHMMPEYWENPEVFDPMRFTPEKVKARHKYSWVPFGGGAHMCLGLHFAYMQVKIFMHHLLTNVRVEVADGYAPEWQPWPIPKPKDGLKVHFRAL
;
A
#
# COMPACT_ATOMS: atom_id res chain seq x y z
N MET A 1 -5.17 -24.45 2.59
CA MET A 1 -3.94 -23.89 3.16
C MET A 1 -3.06 -23.20 2.12
N ASN A 2 -2.75 -23.83 0.99
CA ASN A 2 -1.87 -23.22 -0.05
C ASN A 2 -2.35 -21.87 -0.60
N PHE A 3 -3.66 -21.69 -0.83
CA PHE A 3 -4.20 -20.41 -1.31
C PHE A 3 -3.97 -19.25 -0.30
N LEU A 4 -4.18 -19.51 1.00
CA LEU A 4 -3.97 -18.50 2.03
C LEU A 4 -2.49 -18.09 2.12
N MET A 5 -1.57 -19.06 2.04
CA MET A 5 -0.13 -18.78 2.04
C MET A 5 0.28 -17.94 0.83
N MET A 6 -0.18 -18.27 -0.36
CA MET A 6 0.09 -17.52 -1.58
C MET A 6 -0.50 -16.09 -1.48
N ALA A 7 -1.76 -15.97 -1.08
CA ALA A 7 -2.42 -14.66 -1.00
C ALA A 7 -1.77 -13.72 0.02
N ALA A 8 -1.33 -14.26 1.17
CA ALA A 8 -0.67 -13.47 2.20
C ALA A 8 0.78 -13.10 1.87
N HIS A 9 1.54 -14.05 1.30
CA HIS A 9 2.97 -13.86 1.04
C HIS A 9 3.24 -12.81 -0.05
N ASP A 10 2.68 -13.00 -1.24
CA ASP A 10 3.07 -12.19 -2.40
C ASP A 10 2.56 -10.74 -2.29
N THR A 11 1.36 -10.54 -1.76
CA THR A 11 0.79 -9.20 -1.62
C THR A 11 1.51 -8.37 -0.58
N ILE A 12 1.87 -8.95 0.58
CA ILE A 12 2.61 -8.23 1.62
C ILE A 12 4.04 -7.92 1.16
N THR A 13 4.70 -8.87 0.48
CA THR A 13 6.04 -8.66 -0.07
C THR A 13 6.05 -7.52 -1.08
N SER A 14 5.11 -7.49 -2.01
CA SER A 14 4.96 -6.38 -2.97
C SER A 14 4.73 -5.06 -2.26
N SER A 15 3.81 -5.02 -1.29
CA SER A 15 3.45 -3.80 -0.56
C SER A 15 4.61 -3.24 0.26
N VAL A 16 5.34 -4.11 0.97
CA VAL A 16 6.51 -3.70 1.77
C VAL A 16 7.65 -3.24 0.85
N THR A 17 7.91 -3.94 -0.26
CA THR A 17 8.92 -3.54 -1.25
C THR A 17 8.59 -2.16 -1.84
N SER A 18 7.33 -1.92 -2.19
CA SER A 18 6.87 -0.63 -2.70
C SER A 18 7.03 0.49 -1.65
N MET A 19 6.69 0.20 -0.40
CA MET A 19 6.84 1.17 0.70
C MET A 19 8.32 1.50 0.96
N ILE A 20 9.21 0.49 0.99
CA ILE A 20 10.66 0.69 1.12
C ILE A 20 11.18 1.57 -0.02
N TRP A 21 10.78 1.29 -1.26
CA TRP A 21 11.15 2.10 -2.42
C TRP A 21 10.73 3.55 -2.26
N LEU A 22 9.47 3.79 -1.90
CA LEU A 22 8.92 5.14 -1.75
C LEU A 22 9.60 5.89 -0.59
N LEU A 23 9.89 5.22 0.52
CA LEU A 23 10.61 5.83 1.64
C LEU A 23 12.08 6.12 1.30
N ALA A 24 12.74 5.28 0.54
CA ALA A 24 14.11 5.54 0.08
C ALA A 24 14.20 6.74 -0.89
N LYS A 25 13.11 7.00 -1.64
CA LYS A 25 12.98 8.17 -2.53
C LYS A 25 12.57 9.44 -1.80
N ASN A 26 12.03 9.32 -0.60
CA ASN A 26 11.50 10.42 0.21
C ASN A 26 12.09 10.37 1.62
N PRO A 27 13.39 10.68 1.79
CA PRO A 27 14.10 10.50 3.06
C PRO A 27 13.49 11.32 4.21
N GLU A 28 12.85 12.45 3.94
CA GLU A 28 12.14 13.24 4.94
C GLU A 28 10.96 12.48 5.57
N TRP A 29 10.25 11.65 4.79
CA TRP A 29 9.21 10.79 5.32
C TRP A 29 9.78 9.61 6.09
N GLN A 30 10.91 9.08 5.66
CA GLN A 30 11.62 8.02 6.38
C GLN A 30 12.02 8.47 7.79
N GLU A 31 12.55 9.71 7.94
CA GLU A 31 12.91 10.25 9.25
C GLU A 31 11.67 10.51 10.14
N LYS A 32 10.60 11.10 9.60
CA LYS A 32 9.35 11.30 10.35
C LYS A 32 8.76 9.99 10.87
N LEU A 33 8.77 8.93 10.05
CA LEU A 33 8.32 7.61 10.48
C LEU A 33 9.23 7.03 11.56
N ARG A 34 10.55 7.24 11.46
CA ARG A 34 11.52 6.83 12.49
C ARG A 34 11.25 7.50 13.82
N GLU A 35 11.01 8.82 13.80
CA GLU A 35 10.66 9.59 14.99
C GLU A 35 9.40 9.03 15.66
N GLU A 36 8.33 8.76 14.88
CA GLU A 36 7.13 8.09 15.38
C GLU A 36 7.47 6.73 16.01
N CYS A 37 8.22 5.90 15.30
CA CYS A 37 8.60 4.56 15.78
C CYS A 37 9.34 4.61 17.12
N LEU A 38 10.34 5.49 17.24
CA LEU A 38 11.13 5.66 18.48
C LEU A 38 10.33 6.27 19.63
N ALA A 39 9.34 7.12 19.32
CA ALA A 39 8.42 7.67 20.32
C ALA A 39 7.44 6.61 20.89
N ILE A 40 7.20 5.53 20.14
CA ILE A 40 6.32 4.42 20.56
C ILE A 40 7.10 3.39 21.37
N ALA A 41 8.27 2.97 20.87
CA ALA A 41 9.10 1.97 21.52
C ALA A 41 10.58 2.13 21.11
N PRO A 42 11.54 1.86 22.03
CA PRO A 42 12.96 1.88 21.70
C PRO A 42 13.34 0.89 20.59
N ALA A 43 14.45 1.15 19.91
CA ALA A 43 15.03 0.21 18.94
C ALA A 43 15.30 -1.15 19.57
N GLY A 44 15.03 -2.21 18.82
CA GLY A 44 15.28 -3.60 19.26
C GLY A 44 14.27 -4.14 20.27
N THR A 45 13.18 -3.42 20.56
CA THR A 45 12.11 -3.91 21.46
C THR A 45 10.93 -4.46 20.66
N ASP A 46 10.26 -5.45 21.23
CA ASP A 46 9.02 -5.99 20.69
C ASP A 46 7.87 -4.98 20.84
N ILE A 47 7.00 -4.94 19.85
CA ILE A 47 5.80 -4.11 19.83
C ILE A 47 4.62 -4.91 20.37
N SER A 48 3.99 -4.42 21.43
CA SER A 48 2.76 -5.00 21.95
C SER A 48 1.54 -4.63 21.08
N VAL A 49 0.49 -5.43 21.19
CA VAL A 49 -0.77 -5.18 20.46
C VAL A 49 -1.35 -3.80 20.78
N ASP A 50 -1.29 -3.38 22.04
CA ASP A 50 -1.82 -2.07 22.48
C ASP A 50 -1.04 -0.87 21.92
N GLN A 51 0.18 -1.09 21.46
CA GLN A 51 0.99 -0.04 20.85
C GLN A 51 0.69 0.13 19.34
N LEU A 52 0.07 -0.86 18.70
CA LEU A 52 -0.16 -0.84 17.25
C LEU A 52 -1.01 0.34 16.77
N ASP A 53 -1.98 0.78 17.54
CA ASP A 53 -2.83 1.91 17.19
C ASP A 53 -2.12 3.27 17.24
N ARG A 54 -0.94 3.33 17.86
CA ARG A 54 -0.12 4.55 17.94
C ARG A 54 0.71 4.82 16.67
N PHE A 55 0.88 3.81 15.80
CA PHE A 55 1.59 3.92 14.52
C PHE A 55 0.68 4.55 13.44
N GLU A 56 0.31 5.81 13.60
CA GLU A 56 -0.61 6.50 12.69
C GLU A 56 0.10 6.89 11.38
N LEU A 57 1.26 7.51 11.46
CA LEU A 57 2.00 7.95 10.28
C LEU A 57 2.51 6.77 9.46
N ALA A 58 2.97 5.70 10.11
CA ALA A 58 3.33 4.46 9.43
C ALA A 58 2.14 3.84 8.69
N GLU A 59 0.94 3.92 9.29
CA GLU A 59 -0.28 3.48 8.62
C GLU A 59 -0.63 4.36 7.41
N TYR A 60 -0.50 5.68 7.53
CA TYR A 60 -0.73 6.60 6.42
C TYR A 60 0.26 6.38 5.29
N ALA A 61 1.53 6.18 5.60
CA ALA A 61 2.57 5.89 4.61
C ALA A 61 2.31 4.54 3.90
N PHE A 62 1.85 3.53 4.63
CA PHE A 62 1.44 2.27 4.02
C PHE A 62 0.23 2.43 3.10
N LYS A 63 -0.78 3.17 3.53
CA LYS A 63 -1.95 3.47 2.69
C LYS A 63 -1.55 4.21 1.41
N GLU A 64 -0.62 5.15 1.51
CA GLU A 64 -0.11 5.89 0.35
C GLU A 64 0.72 4.99 -0.59
N ALA A 65 1.53 4.10 -0.04
CA ALA A 65 2.24 3.11 -0.86
C ALA A 65 1.26 2.21 -1.63
N LEU A 66 0.21 1.73 -0.98
CA LEU A 66 -0.87 0.95 -1.61
C LEU A 66 -1.68 1.76 -2.64
N ARG A 67 -1.76 3.08 -2.49
CA ARG A 67 -2.37 3.95 -3.49
C ARG A 67 -1.52 3.99 -4.74
N MET A 68 -0.24 4.28 -4.60
CA MET A 68 0.68 4.47 -5.73
C MET A 68 1.00 3.16 -6.45
N ILE A 69 1.21 2.08 -5.68
CA ILE A 69 1.60 0.76 -6.22
C ILE A 69 0.74 -0.31 -5.53
N PRO A 70 -0.54 -0.45 -5.91
CA PRO A 70 -1.41 -1.46 -5.32
C PRO A 70 -0.97 -2.88 -5.72
N PRO A 71 -0.82 -3.83 -4.78
CA PRO A 71 -0.39 -5.20 -5.08
C PRO A 71 -1.41 -5.96 -5.95
N VAL A 72 -2.66 -5.53 -5.95
CA VAL A 72 -3.72 -6.04 -6.83
C VAL A 72 -4.19 -4.88 -7.73
N PRO A 73 -3.53 -4.67 -8.89
CA PRO A 73 -3.81 -3.52 -9.74
C PRO A 73 -5.15 -3.60 -10.48
N SER A 74 -5.73 -4.79 -10.56
CA SER A 74 -6.99 -5.06 -11.26
C SER A 74 -7.78 -6.15 -10.54
N ILE A 75 -9.06 -5.90 -10.28
CA ILE A 75 -9.96 -6.80 -9.56
C ILE A 75 -11.02 -7.30 -10.54
N PRO A 76 -10.86 -8.52 -11.13
CA PRO A 76 -11.80 -9.06 -12.09
C PRO A 76 -13.11 -9.45 -11.43
N ARG A 77 -14.20 -9.26 -12.16
CA ARG A 77 -15.58 -9.62 -11.80
C ARG A 77 -16.31 -10.15 -13.03
N ARG A 78 -17.49 -10.72 -12.81
CA ARG A 78 -18.40 -11.14 -13.87
C ARG A 78 -19.82 -10.68 -13.53
N ALA A 79 -20.49 -10.09 -14.49
CA ALA A 79 -21.89 -9.67 -14.33
C ALA A 79 -22.79 -10.92 -14.08
N ILE A 80 -23.48 -10.97 -12.95
CA ILE A 80 -24.40 -12.06 -12.60
C ILE A 80 -25.82 -11.86 -13.15
N LYS A 81 -26.12 -10.63 -13.59
CA LYS A 81 -27.38 -10.23 -14.25
C LYS A 81 -27.07 -9.11 -15.24
N ASN A 82 -28.02 -8.82 -16.15
CA ASN A 82 -27.95 -7.64 -16.99
C ASN A 82 -28.02 -6.38 -16.12
N PHE A 83 -27.28 -5.35 -16.47
CA PHE A 83 -27.37 -4.03 -15.83
C PHE A 83 -26.96 -2.92 -16.80
N GLU A 84 -27.35 -1.69 -16.47
CA GLU A 84 -26.93 -0.49 -17.20
C GLU A 84 -25.81 0.22 -16.45
N PHE A 85 -24.82 0.71 -17.17
CA PHE A 85 -23.73 1.51 -16.62
C PHE A 85 -23.33 2.61 -17.60
N MET A 86 -23.45 3.86 -17.18
CA MET A 86 -23.12 5.05 -18.01
C MET A 86 -23.76 5.04 -19.42
N GLY A 87 -25.01 4.56 -19.52
CA GLY A 87 -25.72 4.44 -20.78
C GLY A 87 -25.40 3.19 -21.62
N TYR A 88 -24.51 2.32 -21.15
CA TYR A 88 -24.20 1.06 -21.81
C TYR A 88 -24.95 -0.10 -21.18
N HIS A 89 -25.55 -0.94 -22.02
CA HIS A 89 -26.13 -2.20 -21.58
C HIS A 89 -25.05 -3.26 -21.38
N ILE A 90 -24.95 -3.79 -20.16
CA ILE A 90 -23.97 -4.82 -19.80
C ILE A 90 -24.70 -6.16 -19.60
N PRO A 91 -24.57 -7.11 -20.53
CA PRO A 91 -25.21 -8.41 -20.42
C PRO A 91 -24.68 -9.25 -19.25
N LYS A 92 -25.54 -10.14 -18.73
CA LYS A 92 -25.12 -11.22 -17.83
C LYS A 92 -23.97 -12.02 -18.44
N GLY A 93 -22.96 -12.33 -17.64
CA GLY A 93 -21.78 -13.07 -18.07
C GLY A 93 -20.64 -12.21 -18.56
N THR A 94 -20.85 -10.90 -18.82
CA THR A 94 -19.79 -9.98 -19.23
C THR A 94 -18.70 -9.94 -18.15
N ALA A 95 -17.43 -10.08 -18.58
CA ALA A 95 -16.28 -9.83 -17.73
C ALA A 95 -16.13 -8.32 -17.52
N VAL A 96 -16.05 -7.89 -16.27
CA VAL A 96 -15.83 -6.48 -15.87
C VAL A 96 -14.65 -6.43 -14.91
N SER A 97 -13.96 -5.31 -14.83
CA SER A 97 -12.85 -5.13 -13.91
C SER A 97 -12.95 -3.79 -13.19
N ILE A 98 -12.58 -3.81 -11.91
CA ILE A 98 -12.29 -2.60 -11.14
C ILE A 98 -10.78 -2.44 -11.18
N SER A 99 -10.28 -1.25 -11.50
CA SER A 99 -8.83 -0.99 -11.57
C SER A 99 -8.37 -0.06 -10.45
N PRO A 100 -7.94 -0.58 -9.30
CA PRO A 100 -7.31 0.23 -8.27
C PRO A 100 -6.16 1.07 -8.80
N ALA A 101 -5.25 0.48 -9.60
CA ALA A 101 -4.11 1.19 -10.17
C ALA A 101 -4.50 2.44 -10.99
N TYR A 102 -5.66 2.44 -11.62
CA TYR A 102 -6.16 3.60 -12.35
C TYR A 102 -6.86 4.60 -11.43
N VAL A 103 -7.83 4.12 -10.64
CA VAL A 103 -8.64 4.98 -9.75
C VAL A 103 -7.78 5.71 -8.72
N HIS A 104 -6.74 5.05 -8.21
CA HIS A 104 -5.81 5.62 -7.24
C HIS A 104 -4.91 6.73 -7.80
N MET A 105 -4.89 6.92 -9.12
CA MET A 105 -4.10 7.94 -9.80
C MET A 105 -4.96 9.00 -10.52
N MET A 106 -6.29 8.92 -10.39
CA MET A 106 -7.21 9.89 -11.05
C MET A 106 -7.11 11.26 -10.37
N PRO A 107 -6.77 12.33 -11.12
CA PRO A 107 -6.62 13.69 -10.56
C PRO A 107 -7.90 14.23 -9.92
N GLU A 108 -9.07 13.73 -10.33
CA GLU A 108 -10.38 14.11 -9.77
C GLU A 108 -10.52 13.74 -8.28
N TYR A 109 -9.75 12.72 -7.82
CA TYR A 109 -9.77 12.25 -6.42
C TYR A 109 -8.47 12.52 -5.68
N TRP A 110 -7.36 12.70 -6.43
CA TRP A 110 -6.02 12.77 -5.88
C TRP A 110 -5.24 13.93 -6.48
N GLU A 111 -5.12 15.01 -5.75
CA GLU A 111 -4.29 16.15 -6.14
C GLU A 111 -2.82 15.71 -6.22
N ASN A 112 -2.11 16.05 -7.32
CA ASN A 112 -0.72 15.64 -7.58
C ASN A 112 -0.49 14.15 -7.30
N PRO A 113 -1.16 13.22 -8.03
CA PRO A 113 -1.21 11.80 -7.68
C PRO A 113 0.15 11.11 -7.69
N GLU A 114 1.17 11.65 -8.38
CA GLU A 114 2.53 11.12 -8.46
C GLU A 114 3.37 11.43 -7.21
N VAL A 115 2.93 12.37 -6.37
CA VAL A 115 3.65 12.76 -5.15
C VAL A 115 3.31 11.81 -4.02
N PHE A 116 4.34 11.28 -3.37
CA PHE A 116 4.17 10.48 -2.15
C PHE A 116 3.89 11.39 -0.96
N ASP A 117 2.64 11.41 -0.51
CA ASP A 117 2.18 12.22 0.62
C ASP A 117 1.29 11.39 1.57
N PRO A 118 1.85 10.79 2.62
CA PRO A 118 1.09 10.08 3.64
C PRO A 118 -0.06 10.87 4.26
N MET A 119 0.06 12.21 4.33
CA MET A 119 -0.97 13.06 4.93
C MET A 119 -2.28 13.13 4.15
N ARG A 120 -2.36 12.48 3.00
CA ARG A 120 -3.62 12.23 2.28
C ARG A 120 -4.57 11.32 3.05
N PHE A 121 -4.06 10.58 4.02
CA PHE A 121 -4.82 9.59 4.79
C PHE A 121 -5.19 10.04 6.20
N THR A 122 -5.06 11.34 6.51
CA THR A 122 -5.65 11.89 7.73
C THR A 122 -7.17 11.68 7.74
N PRO A 123 -7.79 11.54 8.93
CA PRO A 123 -9.22 11.28 9.06
C PRO A 123 -10.09 12.29 8.30
N GLU A 124 -9.69 13.59 8.30
CA GLU A 124 -10.41 14.67 7.62
C GLU A 124 -10.40 14.47 6.10
N LYS A 125 -9.22 14.19 5.52
CA LYS A 125 -9.07 13.99 4.07
C LYS A 125 -9.75 12.70 3.61
N VAL A 126 -9.69 11.64 4.41
CA VAL A 126 -10.41 10.39 4.13
C VAL A 126 -11.91 10.60 4.12
N LYS A 127 -12.45 11.35 5.11
CA LYS A 127 -13.88 11.67 5.19
C LYS A 127 -14.37 12.54 4.02
N ALA A 128 -13.54 13.45 3.54
CA ALA A 128 -13.89 14.35 2.43
C ALA A 128 -13.88 13.67 1.06
N ARG A 129 -13.20 12.56 0.91
CA ARG A 129 -12.99 11.87 -0.35
C ARG A 129 -14.07 10.81 -0.60
N HIS A 130 -14.35 10.54 -1.88
CA HIS A 130 -15.28 9.45 -2.24
C HIS A 130 -14.75 8.10 -1.73
N LYS A 131 -15.57 7.34 -1.01
CA LYS A 131 -15.18 6.09 -0.32
C LYS A 131 -14.53 5.01 -1.20
N TYR A 132 -14.84 5.00 -2.50
CA TYR A 132 -14.29 4.05 -3.46
C TYR A 132 -13.13 4.60 -4.30
N SER A 133 -12.66 5.81 -4.01
CA SER A 133 -11.43 6.34 -4.64
C SER A 133 -10.17 5.62 -4.16
N TRP A 134 -10.25 4.86 -3.06
CA TRP A 134 -9.17 4.06 -2.50
C TRP A 134 -9.67 2.66 -2.13
N VAL A 135 -9.27 1.64 -2.90
CA VAL A 135 -9.79 0.27 -2.81
C VAL A 135 -8.72 -0.81 -2.97
N PRO A 136 -7.52 -0.69 -2.37
CA PRO A 136 -6.45 -1.67 -2.55
C PRO A 136 -6.80 -3.04 -1.96
N PHE A 137 -7.69 -3.08 -0.99
CA PHE A 137 -8.19 -4.29 -0.34
C PHE A 137 -9.52 -4.79 -0.91
N GLY A 138 -9.98 -4.18 -2.03
CA GLY A 138 -11.30 -4.45 -2.57
C GLY A 138 -12.42 -3.84 -1.75
N GLY A 139 -13.61 -4.43 -1.80
CA GLY A 139 -14.78 -3.94 -1.06
C GLY A 139 -15.96 -4.88 -1.12
N GLY A 140 -16.97 -4.62 -0.25
CA GLY A 140 -18.17 -5.44 -0.13
C GLY A 140 -17.89 -6.85 0.40
N ALA A 141 -18.67 -7.82 -0.05
CA ALA A 141 -18.59 -9.22 0.41
C ALA A 141 -17.25 -9.92 0.11
N HIS A 142 -16.45 -9.37 -0.80
CA HIS A 142 -15.15 -9.89 -1.22
C HIS A 142 -13.98 -9.00 -0.78
N MET A 143 -14.15 -8.22 0.28
CA MET A 143 -13.06 -7.45 0.89
C MET A 143 -11.99 -8.38 1.45
N CYS A 144 -10.74 -7.93 1.43
CA CYS A 144 -9.59 -8.69 1.93
C CYS A 144 -9.78 -9.12 3.39
N LEU A 145 -9.67 -10.42 3.66
CA LEU A 145 -9.73 -10.98 5.02
C LEU A 145 -8.49 -10.62 5.86
N GLY A 146 -7.35 -10.42 5.18
CA GLY A 146 -6.06 -10.14 5.82
C GLY A 146 -5.78 -8.67 6.09
N LEU A 147 -6.75 -7.77 5.91
CA LEU A 147 -6.55 -6.32 6.02
C LEU A 147 -5.89 -5.92 7.35
N HIS A 148 -6.45 -6.30 8.48
CA HIS A 148 -5.91 -5.95 9.80
C HIS A 148 -4.56 -6.61 10.06
N PHE A 149 -4.37 -7.83 9.57
CA PHE A 149 -3.09 -8.54 9.66
C PHE A 149 -1.99 -7.84 8.86
N ALA A 150 -2.32 -7.32 7.67
CA ALA A 150 -1.38 -6.57 6.85
C ALA A 150 -0.92 -5.28 7.55
N TYR A 151 -1.84 -4.52 8.15
CA TYR A 151 -1.49 -3.32 8.93
C TYR A 151 -0.57 -3.66 10.09
N MET A 152 -0.91 -4.68 10.88
CA MET A 152 -0.09 -5.13 12.00
C MET A 152 1.33 -5.49 11.53
N GLN A 153 1.45 -6.35 10.51
CA GLN A 153 2.76 -6.78 10.00
C GLN A 153 3.61 -5.60 9.51
N VAL A 154 3.01 -4.67 8.76
CA VAL A 154 3.76 -3.54 8.21
C VAL A 154 4.21 -2.59 9.32
N LYS A 155 3.37 -2.29 10.30
CA LYS A 155 3.73 -1.44 11.45
C LYS A 155 4.92 -2.01 12.22
N ILE A 156 4.86 -3.29 12.58
CA ILE A 156 5.95 -3.98 13.28
C ILE A 156 7.22 -4.02 12.43
N PHE A 157 7.11 -4.40 11.15
CA PHE A 157 8.25 -4.47 10.25
C PHE A 157 8.91 -3.10 10.06
N MET A 158 8.13 -2.03 9.86
CA MET A 158 8.66 -0.69 9.70
C MET A 158 9.30 -0.16 10.97
N HIS A 159 8.75 -0.46 12.15
CA HIS A 159 9.41 -0.14 13.40
C HIS A 159 10.82 -0.77 13.44
N HIS A 160 10.93 -2.08 13.27
CA HIS A 160 12.23 -2.75 13.32
C HIS A 160 13.18 -2.27 12.21
N LEU A 161 12.68 -2.03 11.02
CA LEU A 161 13.50 -1.53 9.91
C LEU A 161 14.04 -0.12 10.25
N LEU A 162 13.14 0.83 10.46
CA LEU A 162 13.48 2.25 10.53
C LEU A 162 14.21 2.65 11.81
N THR A 163 14.08 1.89 12.88
CA THR A 163 14.82 2.15 14.12
C THR A 163 16.25 1.58 14.12
N ASN A 164 16.57 0.71 13.18
CA ASN A 164 17.90 0.09 13.10
C ASN A 164 18.70 0.52 11.88
N VAL A 165 18.04 0.86 10.77
CA VAL A 165 18.72 1.21 9.53
C VAL A 165 18.07 2.39 8.82
N ARG A 166 18.89 3.09 8.02
CA ARG A 166 18.44 4.00 6.98
C ARG A 166 18.48 3.26 5.64
N VAL A 167 17.41 3.42 4.85
CA VAL A 167 17.32 2.86 3.51
C VAL A 167 17.64 3.95 2.49
N GLU A 168 18.58 3.68 1.62
CA GLU A 168 19.02 4.61 0.58
C GLU A 168 19.01 3.93 -0.79
N VAL A 169 18.81 4.72 -1.83
CA VAL A 169 18.96 4.29 -3.22
C VAL A 169 20.03 5.12 -3.91
N ALA A 170 20.72 4.52 -4.88
CA ALA A 170 21.69 5.26 -5.67
C ALA A 170 21.01 6.38 -6.48
N ASP A 171 21.72 7.48 -6.70
CA ASP A 171 21.26 8.58 -7.53
C ASP A 171 20.86 8.09 -8.92
N GLY A 172 19.70 8.53 -9.39
CA GLY A 172 19.16 8.14 -10.69
C GLY A 172 18.64 6.71 -10.78
N TYR A 173 18.75 5.89 -9.71
CA TYR A 173 18.20 4.54 -9.73
C TYR A 173 16.67 4.58 -9.74
N ALA A 174 16.08 3.83 -10.67
CA ALA A 174 14.67 3.51 -10.71
C ALA A 174 14.50 2.04 -11.09
N PRO A 175 13.81 1.23 -10.28
CA PRO A 175 13.60 -0.17 -10.61
C PRO A 175 12.67 -0.31 -11.82
N GLU A 176 12.95 -1.25 -12.69
CA GLU A 176 11.99 -1.68 -13.70
C GLU A 176 10.92 -2.53 -13.04
N TRP A 177 9.68 -2.02 -13.00
CA TRP A 177 8.56 -2.73 -12.39
C TRP A 177 7.95 -3.75 -13.35
N GLN A 178 7.76 -4.97 -12.88
CA GLN A 178 6.87 -5.95 -13.49
C GLN A 178 5.48 -5.77 -12.87
N PRO A 179 4.48 -5.26 -13.61
CA PRO A 179 3.19 -4.90 -13.04
C PRO A 179 2.25 -6.09 -12.81
N TRP A 180 2.53 -7.23 -13.43
CA TRP A 180 1.66 -8.40 -13.42
C TRP A 180 2.44 -9.70 -13.13
N PRO A 181 1.87 -10.69 -12.40
CA PRO A 181 0.54 -10.70 -11.74
C PRO A 181 0.45 -9.84 -10.48
N ILE A 182 1.58 -9.57 -9.82
CA ILE A 182 1.70 -8.71 -8.65
C ILE A 182 2.89 -7.79 -8.89
N PRO A 183 2.75 -6.46 -8.71
CA PRO A 183 3.83 -5.51 -8.93
C PRO A 183 5.07 -5.84 -8.10
N LYS A 184 6.21 -5.91 -8.76
CA LYS A 184 7.52 -6.12 -8.13
C LYS A 184 8.63 -5.60 -9.04
N PRO A 185 9.78 -5.18 -8.49
CA PRO A 185 10.98 -4.93 -9.29
C PRO A 185 11.44 -6.23 -9.97
N LYS A 186 11.74 -6.21 -11.28
CA LYS A 186 12.14 -7.39 -12.05
C LYS A 186 13.37 -8.09 -11.47
N ASP A 187 14.39 -7.29 -11.12
CA ASP A 187 15.70 -7.78 -10.65
C ASP A 187 15.89 -7.54 -9.14
N GLY A 188 14.80 -7.47 -8.39
CA GLY A 188 14.82 -7.08 -7.00
C GLY A 188 14.97 -5.55 -6.80
N LEU A 189 14.72 -5.08 -5.59
CA LEU A 189 14.92 -3.69 -5.23
C LEU A 189 16.35 -3.49 -4.73
N LYS A 190 17.16 -2.73 -5.48
CA LYS A 190 18.55 -2.44 -5.12
C LYS A 190 18.59 -1.24 -4.19
N VAL A 191 18.79 -1.50 -2.91
CA VAL A 191 18.88 -0.50 -1.85
C VAL A 191 20.13 -0.73 -1.00
N HIS A 192 20.59 0.34 -0.36
CA HIS A 192 21.65 0.29 0.65
C HIS A 192 21.00 0.44 2.03
N PHE A 193 21.32 -0.47 2.93
CA PHE A 193 20.94 -0.38 4.34
C PHE A 193 22.15 0.14 5.12
N ARG A 194 22.02 1.34 5.69
CA ARG A 194 23.02 1.93 6.58
C ARG A 194 22.57 1.79 8.02
N ALA A 195 23.38 1.18 8.86
CA ALA A 195 23.14 1.15 10.30
C ALA A 195 23.06 2.59 10.86
N LEU A 196 22.23 2.76 11.88
CA LEU A 196 22.04 4.02 12.61
C LEU A 196 22.94 4.09 13.83
#